data_ee81f550da05d5c8b2a0966a08bcc421
#
_entry.id   ee81f550da05d5c8b2a0966a08bcc421
#
_cell.length_a   1.000
_cell.length_b   1.000
_cell.length_c   1.000
_cell.angle_alpha   90.00
_cell.angle_beta   90.00
_cell.angle_gamma   90.00
#
_symmetry.space_group_name_H-M   'P 1'
#
loop_
_entity.id
_entity.type
_entity.pdbx_description
1 polymer ?
#
loop_
_entity_poly.entity_id
_entity_poly.type
_entity_poly.pdbx_seq_one_letter_code
_entity_poly.pdbx_strand_id
1 'polypeptide(L)'
;MYTSGNIPKGAFLLPLTLFLIVPLLPLLRNFMQQSPNTDATTNLETKETKKCNIFSGNWVPYPQQPYYSNQTCPFILDQLNCIKNGRPDRDFLKLRWKPHDCELPLFDATQFLELVRGKSIAFVGDSMGRNQLESLLCLINTVSKQFYHLNYN
;
A
#
# COMPACT_ATOMS: atom_id res chain seq x y z
N MET A 1 14.24 60.72 -42.11
CA MET A 1 13.74 60.26 -40.81
C MET A 1 12.99 58.91 -41.04
N TYR A 2 13.64 57.81 -40.78
CA TYR A 2 13.02 56.47 -40.87
C TYR A 2 12.56 56.08 -39.49
N THR A 3 11.28 55.85 -39.28
CA THR A 3 10.71 55.33 -38.04
C THR A 3 10.75 53.79 -38.11
N SER A 4 11.59 53.22 -37.29
CA SER A 4 11.67 51.77 -37.09
C SER A 4 10.46 51.31 -36.26
N GLY A 5 9.54 50.55 -36.88
CA GLY A 5 8.42 49.88 -36.19
C GLY A 5 8.90 48.60 -35.48
N ASN A 6 8.83 48.63 -34.17
CA ASN A 6 9.09 47.43 -33.34
C ASN A 6 7.94 46.42 -33.53
N ILE A 7 8.20 45.29 -34.17
CA ILE A 7 7.29 44.13 -34.27
C ILE A 7 7.42 43.37 -32.93
N PRO A 8 6.33 43.13 -32.20
CA PRO A 8 6.39 42.38 -30.94
C PRO A 8 6.77 40.91 -31.21
N LYS A 9 7.89 40.49 -30.64
CA LYS A 9 8.46 39.14 -30.79
C LYS A 9 7.58 38.00 -30.25
N GLY A 10 6.39 38.29 -29.71
CA GLY A 10 5.47 37.32 -29.15
C GLY A 10 4.38 36.77 -30.10
N ALA A 11 4.16 37.47 -31.25
CA ALA A 11 3.01 37.15 -32.11
C ALA A 11 3.19 35.93 -33.03
N PHE A 12 4.41 35.43 -33.18
CA PHE A 12 4.71 34.26 -34.04
C PHE A 12 4.74 32.90 -33.32
N LEU A 13 4.79 32.90 -31.98
CA LEU A 13 4.84 31.61 -31.22
C LEU A 13 3.46 30.95 -31.06
N LEU A 14 2.38 31.73 -31.02
CA LEU A 14 1.01 31.23 -30.86
C LEU A 14 0.52 30.35 -32.04
N PRO A 15 0.70 30.72 -33.33
CA PRO A 15 0.28 29.83 -34.41
C PRO A 15 1.13 28.56 -34.51
N LEU A 16 2.42 28.61 -34.19
CA LEU A 16 3.29 27.41 -34.26
C LEU A 16 2.93 26.36 -33.20
N THR A 17 2.59 26.80 -32.00
CA THR A 17 2.13 25.89 -30.93
C THR A 17 0.78 25.27 -31.24
N LEU A 18 -0.13 26.02 -31.89
CA LEU A 18 -1.42 25.49 -32.31
C LEU A 18 -1.26 24.39 -33.40
N PHE A 19 -0.32 24.56 -34.34
CA PHE A 19 -0.02 23.58 -35.39
C PHE A 19 0.57 22.28 -34.83
N LEU A 20 1.25 22.31 -33.69
CA LEU A 20 1.80 21.12 -33.03
C LEU A 20 0.79 20.40 -32.14
N ILE A 21 -0.14 21.14 -31.52
CA ILE A 21 -1.12 20.56 -30.58
C ILE A 21 -2.31 19.93 -31.28
N VAL A 22 -2.80 20.54 -32.38
CA VAL A 22 -3.98 20.06 -33.11
C VAL A 22 -3.82 18.64 -33.66
N PRO A 23 -2.69 18.21 -34.25
CA PRO A 23 -2.52 16.85 -34.71
C PRO A 23 -2.31 15.83 -33.57
N LEU A 24 -1.95 16.30 -32.33
CA LEU A 24 -1.74 15.41 -31.19
C LEU A 24 -3.05 15.01 -30.48
N LEU A 25 -4.10 15.82 -30.63
CA LEU A 25 -5.40 15.57 -30.02
C LEU A 25 -6.07 14.25 -30.43
N PRO A 26 -6.06 13.81 -31.70
CA PRO A 26 -6.62 12.52 -32.07
C PRO A 26 -5.79 11.34 -31.56
N LEU A 27 -4.47 11.48 -31.41
CA LEU A 27 -3.60 10.45 -30.84
C LEU A 27 -3.88 10.25 -29.33
N LEU A 28 -4.10 11.32 -28.59
CA LEU A 28 -4.49 11.27 -27.17
C LEU A 28 -5.90 10.69 -27.01
N ARG A 29 -6.85 11.01 -27.91
CA ARG A 29 -8.19 10.41 -27.90
C ARG A 29 -8.15 8.91 -28.14
N ASN A 30 -7.36 8.44 -29.12
CA ASN A 30 -7.22 7.02 -29.41
C ASN A 30 -6.56 6.27 -28.26
N PHE A 31 -5.60 6.90 -27.54
CA PHE A 31 -4.97 6.30 -26.37
C PHE A 31 -5.93 6.16 -25.19
N MET A 32 -6.82 7.13 -24.98
CA MET A 32 -7.85 7.07 -23.92
C MET A 32 -9.03 6.16 -24.25
N GLN A 33 -9.26 5.83 -25.51
CA GLN A 33 -10.38 5.02 -25.97
C GLN A 33 -10.04 3.54 -26.19
N GLN A 34 -8.79 3.15 -25.94
CA GLN A 34 -8.36 1.75 -25.99
C GLN A 34 -8.67 1.06 -24.66
N SER A 35 -9.97 0.96 -24.36
CA SER A 35 -10.49 -0.04 -23.44
C SER A 35 -10.45 -1.38 -24.19
N PRO A 36 -9.84 -2.43 -23.68
CA PRO A 36 -9.87 -3.72 -24.33
C PRO A 36 -11.29 -4.28 -24.27
N ASN A 37 -12.04 -4.12 -25.38
CA ASN A 37 -13.23 -4.93 -25.62
C ASN A 37 -12.74 -6.35 -25.91
N THR A 38 -12.80 -7.20 -24.93
CA THR A 38 -12.65 -8.63 -25.10
C THR A 38 -14.03 -9.24 -25.16
N ASP A 39 -14.66 -9.21 -26.35
CA ASP A 39 -15.75 -10.12 -26.66
C ASP A 39 -15.12 -11.49 -26.97
N ALA A 40 -14.99 -12.28 -25.94
CA ALA A 40 -14.79 -13.72 -26.04
C ALA A 40 -15.90 -14.37 -25.22
N THR A 41 -16.99 -14.70 -25.92
CA THR A 41 -18.04 -15.57 -25.41
C THR A 41 -17.46 -16.96 -25.15
N THR A 42 -16.97 -17.17 -23.94
CA THR A 42 -16.74 -18.50 -23.41
C THR A 42 -17.52 -18.57 -22.11
N ASN A 43 -18.56 -19.39 -22.10
CA ASN A 43 -19.34 -19.76 -20.92
C ASN A 43 -18.42 -20.48 -19.92
N LEU A 44 -17.62 -19.73 -19.19
CA LEU A 44 -17.12 -20.13 -17.90
C LEU A 44 -18.00 -19.41 -16.88
N GLU A 45 -18.71 -20.15 -16.07
CA GLU A 45 -19.32 -19.64 -14.84
C GLU A 45 -18.22 -18.91 -14.07
N THR A 46 -18.11 -17.62 -14.26
CA THR A 46 -17.27 -16.75 -13.44
C THR A 46 -17.98 -16.72 -12.10
N LYS A 47 -17.57 -17.62 -11.20
CA LYS A 47 -17.87 -17.47 -9.78
C LYS A 47 -17.38 -16.07 -9.42
N GLU A 48 -18.32 -15.11 -9.35
CA GLU A 48 -18.01 -13.77 -8.89
C GLU A 48 -17.30 -13.90 -7.56
N THR A 49 -16.00 -13.67 -7.55
CA THR A 49 -15.23 -13.61 -6.32
C THR A 49 -15.72 -12.36 -5.59
N LYS A 50 -16.65 -12.57 -4.65
CA LYS A 50 -17.22 -11.51 -3.81
C LYS A 50 -16.04 -10.69 -3.28
N LYS A 51 -15.99 -9.42 -3.67
CA LYS A 51 -14.88 -8.53 -3.31
C LYS A 51 -14.86 -8.38 -1.79
N CYS A 52 -13.76 -8.79 -1.16
CA CYS A 52 -13.59 -8.70 0.27
C CYS A 52 -13.56 -7.24 0.76
N ASN A 53 -14.53 -6.84 1.58
CA ASN A 53 -14.49 -5.56 2.27
C ASN A 53 -13.74 -5.72 3.61
N ILE A 54 -12.46 -5.40 3.61
CA ILE A 54 -11.60 -5.52 4.80
C ILE A 54 -11.96 -4.56 5.93
N PHE A 55 -12.77 -3.53 5.66
CA PHE A 55 -13.16 -2.51 6.64
C PHE A 55 -14.46 -2.84 7.40
N SER A 56 -15.19 -3.87 6.96
CA SER A 56 -16.44 -4.32 7.59
C SER A 56 -16.24 -5.71 8.18
N GLY A 57 -16.24 -5.82 9.50
CA GLY A 57 -15.96 -7.08 10.19
C GLY A 57 -16.10 -6.96 11.71
N ASN A 58 -15.63 -7.99 12.41
CA ASN A 58 -15.64 -8.07 13.86
C ASN A 58 -14.27 -8.50 14.39
N TRP A 59 -13.98 -8.08 15.63
CA TRP A 59 -12.92 -8.67 16.41
C TRP A 59 -13.37 -10.03 16.95
N VAL A 60 -12.63 -11.08 16.61
CA VAL A 60 -12.96 -12.45 17.03
C VAL A 60 -11.80 -13.06 17.84
N PRO A 61 -12.09 -14.01 18.73
CA PRO A 61 -11.06 -14.71 19.47
C PRO A 61 -10.03 -15.36 18.57
N TYR A 62 -8.77 -15.22 18.93
CA TYR A 62 -7.64 -15.84 18.25
C TYR A 62 -6.76 -16.57 19.28
N PRO A 63 -6.94 -17.88 19.45
CA PRO A 63 -6.33 -18.64 20.54
C PRO A 63 -4.82 -18.84 20.37
N GLN A 64 -4.27 -18.55 19.19
CA GLN A 64 -2.84 -18.66 18.94
C GLN A 64 -2.07 -17.54 19.65
N GLN A 65 -0.76 -17.77 19.84
CA GLN A 65 0.12 -16.75 20.38
C GLN A 65 0.17 -15.52 19.44
N PRO A 66 0.25 -14.28 19.98
CA PRO A 66 0.46 -13.12 19.12
C PRO A 66 1.79 -13.25 18.38
N TYR A 67 1.87 -12.70 17.17
CA TYR A 67 3.08 -12.74 16.34
C TYR A 67 4.32 -12.21 17.05
N TYR A 68 4.15 -11.22 17.93
CA TYR A 68 5.21 -10.64 18.72
C TYR A 68 4.67 -10.17 20.08
N SER A 69 5.57 -9.93 21.01
CA SER A 69 5.28 -9.35 22.32
C SER A 69 6.23 -8.18 22.60
N ASN A 70 6.00 -7.48 23.69
CA ASN A 70 6.89 -6.44 24.17
C ASN A 70 8.27 -6.97 24.61
N GLN A 71 8.43 -8.28 24.76
CA GLN A 71 9.71 -8.94 25.04
C GLN A 71 10.44 -9.38 23.78
N THR A 72 9.70 -9.67 22.70
CA THR A 72 10.27 -10.23 21.46
C THR A 72 10.50 -9.18 20.38
N CYS A 73 9.83 -8.02 20.44
CA CYS A 73 9.99 -6.94 19.48
C CYS A 73 10.76 -5.76 20.06
N PRO A 74 11.94 -5.42 19.50
CA PRO A 74 12.75 -4.29 19.96
C PRO A 74 12.26 -2.92 19.46
N PHE A 75 11.29 -2.88 18.54
CA PHE A 75 10.82 -1.66 17.92
C PHE A 75 9.67 -0.99 18.67
N ILE A 76 9.15 -1.61 19.72
CA ILE A 76 8.11 -1.01 20.56
C ILE A 76 8.75 0.07 21.43
N LEU A 77 8.42 1.32 21.18
CA LEU A 77 8.90 2.44 21.98
C LEU A 77 8.39 2.33 23.43
N ASP A 78 9.20 2.75 24.39
CA ASP A 78 8.88 2.63 25.83
C ASP A 78 7.56 3.29 26.19
N GLN A 79 7.27 4.47 25.64
CA GLN A 79 6.01 5.19 25.90
C GLN A 79 4.78 4.49 25.29
N LEU A 80 4.97 3.61 24.29
CA LEU A 80 3.89 2.83 23.65
C LEU A 80 3.79 1.41 24.17
N ASN A 81 4.71 1.00 25.05
CA ASN A 81 4.71 -0.32 25.65
C ASN A 81 3.70 -0.39 26.80
N CYS A 82 2.41 -0.48 26.46
CA CYS A 82 1.33 -0.47 27.43
C CYS A 82 1.41 -1.60 28.47
N ILE A 83 1.96 -2.76 28.08
CA ILE A 83 2.16 -3.89 29.01
C ILE A 83 3.23 -3.54 30.06
N LYS A 84 4.38 -2.98 29.63
CA LYS A 84 5.43 -2.51 30.52
C LYS A 84 4.93 -1.38 31.45
N ASN A 85 4.07 -0.51 30.91
CA ASN A 85 3.50 0.63 31.62
C ASN A 85 2.26 0.29 32.46
N GLY A 86 2.03 -1.00 32.75
CA GLY A 86 1.05 -1.44 33.75
C GLY A 86 -0.38 -1.63 33.23
N ARG A 87 -0.61 -1.74 31.92
CA ARG A 87 -1.94 -2.08 31.40
C ARG A 87 -2.38 -3.45 31.91
N PRO A 88 -3.49 -3.54 32.67
CA PRO A 88 -3.94 -4.79 33.29
C PRO A 88 -4.61 -5.74 32.30
N ASP A 89 -5.33 -5.19 31.32
CA ASP A 89 -6.02 -5.96 30.28
C ASP A 89 -5.04 -6.46 29.23
N ARG A 90 -5.11 -7.75 28.92
CA ARG A 90 -4.31 -8.42 27.89
C ARG A 90 -5.16 -9.17 26.87
N ASP A 91 -6.48 -9.12 26.98
CA ASP A 91 -7.36 -9.91 26.10
C ASP A 91 -7.32 -9.41 24.65
N PHE A 92 -7.00 -8.14 24.42
CA PHE A 92 -6.80 -7.60 23.09
C PHE A 92 -5.70 -8.34 22.29
N LEU A 93 -4.71 -8.96 22.96
CA LEU A 93 -3.66 -9.77 22.33
C LEU A 93 -4.18 -11.10 21.77
N LYS A 94 -5.38 -11.50 22.19
CA LYS A 94 -6.03 -12.76 21.79
C LYS A 94 -7.15 -12.52 20.77
N LEU A 95 -7.16 -11.38 20.13
CA LEU A 95 -8.17 -11.03 19.12
C LEU A 95 -7.52 -10.85 17.77
N ARG A 96 -8.27 -11.23 16.72
CA ARG A 96 -7.94 -10.88 15.34
C ARG A 96 -9.13 -10.23 14.65
N TRP A 97 -8.85 -9.42 13.66
CA TRP A 97 -9.88 -8.87 12.78
C TRP A 97 -10.34 -9.93 11.79
N LYS A 98 -11.66 -10.11 11.69
CA LYS A 98 -12.32 -10.99 10.72
C LYS A 98 -13.33 -10.19 9.92
N PRO A 99 -13.09 -9.92 8.62
CA PRO A 99 -14.09 -9.34 7.74
C PRO A 99 -15.32 -10.23 7.61
N HIS A 100 -16.50 -9.62 7.35
CA HIS A 100 -17.75 -10.38 7.26
C HIS A 100 -17.78 -11.32 6.07
N ASP A 101 -17.19 -10.91 4.93
CA ASP A 101 -17.38 -11.56 3.64
C ASP A 101 -16.18 -12.40 3.17
N CYS A 102 -15.12 -12.45 3.96
CA CYS A 102 -13.90 -13.16 3.59
C CYS A 102 -13.07 -13.54 4.82
N GLU A 103 -12.10 -14.41 4.63
CA GLU A 103 -11.09 -14.74 5.62
C GLU A 103 -9.76 -14.09 5.23
N LEU A 104 -9.15 -13.34 6.16
CA LEU A 104 -7.81 -12.80 5.94
C LEU A 104 -6.77 -13.88 6.18
N PRO A 105 -5.78 -14.01 5.29
CA PRO A 105 -4.65 -14.92 5.53
C PRO A 105 -3.87 -14.45 6.77
N LEU A 106 -3.19 -15.37 7.40
CA LEU A 106 -2.21 -15.02 8.42
C LEU A 106 -1.05 -14.27 7.76
N PHE A 107 -0.47 -13.30 8.49
CA PHE A 107 0.65 -12.54 7.96
C PHE A 107 1.88 -13.45 7.80
N ASP A 108 2.42 -13.48 6.60
CA ASP A 108 3.67 -14.14 6.26
C ASP A 108 4.74 -13.07 5.96
N ALA A 109 5.69 -12.93 6.87
CA ALA A 109 6.74 -11.93 6.77
C ALA A 109 7.68 -12.20 5.58
N THR A 110 7.96 -13.45 5.25
CA THR A 110 8.82 -13.83 4.11
C THR A 110 8.15 -13.43 2.81
N GLN A 111 6.91 -13.84 2.62
CA GLN A 111 6.12 -13.48 1.44
C GLN A 111 5.99 -11.95 1.30
N PHE A 112 5.75 -11.25 2.41
CA PHE A 112 5.68 -9.79 2.41
C PHE A 112 6.99 -9.17 1.92
N LEU A 113 8.13 -9.59 2.46
CA LEU A 113 9.45 -9.07 2.06
C LEU A 113 9.76 -9.35 0.58
N GLU A 114 9.32 -10.48 0.06
CA GLU A 114 9.45 -10.78 -1.38
C GLU A 114 8.61 -9.84 -2.24
N LEU A 115 7.36 -9.59 -1.85
CA LEU A 115 6.45 -8.68 -2.57
C LEU A 115 6.97 -7.23 -2.62
N VAL A 116 7.68 -6.79 -1.60
CA VAL A 116 8.22 -5.42 -1.51
C VAL A 116 9.69 -5.32 -1.90
N ARG A 117 10.31 -6.39 -2.35
CA ARG A 117 11.71 -6.42 -2.77
C ARG A 117 11.98 -5.35 -3.84
N GLY A 118 12.98 -4.51 -3.60
CA GLY A 118 13.35 -3.41 -4.49
C GLY A 118 12.33 -2.25 -4.51
N LYS A 119 11.37 -2.22 -3.58
CA LYS A 119 10.39 -1.14 -3.45
C LYS A 119 10.66 -0.34 -2.18
N SER A 120 10.21 0.91 -2.18
CA SER A 120 10.18 1.76 -0.98
C SER A 120 8.74 1.88 -0.48
N ILE A 121 8.56 1.78 0.84
CA ILE A 121 7.27 1.98 1.50
C ILE A 121 7.40 3.22 2.38
N ALA A 122 6.47 4.17 2.24
CA ALA A 122 6.40 5.35 3.09
C ALA A 122 5.10 5.32 3.91
N PHE A 123 5.22 5.55 5.20
CA PHE A 123 4.08 5.77 6.08
C PHE A 123 3.92 7.28 6.26
N VAL A 124 2.84 7.82 5.71
CA VAL A 124 2.53 9.24 5.77
C VAL A 124 1.32 9.44 6.68
N GLY A 125 1.48 10.22 7.73
CA GLY A 125 0.41 10.45 8.70
C GLY A 125 0.95 10.94 10.05
N ASP A 126 0.12 10.79 11.06
CA ASP A 126 0.37 11.15 12.46
C ASP A 126 0.93 9.98 13.30
N SER A 127 0.64 10.01 14.61
CA SER A 127 1.03 8.94 15.54
C SER A 127 0.44 7.57 15.18
N MET A 128 -0.73 7.52 14.52
CA MET A 128 -1.32 6.25 14.08
C MET A 128 -0.50 5.60 12.97
N GLY A 129 -0.02 6.38 11.99
CA GLY A 129 0.89 5.91 10.93
C GLY A 129 2.19 5.37 11.52
N ARG A 130 2.73 6.02 12.56
CA ARG A 130 3.91 5.53 13.29
C ARG A 130 3.63 4.19 13.97
N ASN A 131 2.51 4.04 14.66
CA ASN A 131 2.14 2.77 15.31
C ASN A 131 1.99 1.64 14.29
N GLN A 132 1.47 1.91 13.10
CA GLN A 132 1.39 0.93 12.01
C GLN A 132 2.78 0.52 11.53
N LEU A 133 3.71 1.47 11.35
CA LEU A 133 5.10 1.17 10.99
C LEU A 133 5.78 0.30 12.05
N GLU A 134 5.70 0.66 13.32
CA GLU A 134 6.29 -0.09 14.43
C GLU A 134 5.73 -1.53 14.50
N SER A 135 4.42 -1.68 14.31
CA SER A 135 3.77 -2.99 14.25
C SER A 135 4.28 -3.82 13.07
N LEU A 136 4.42 -3.22 11.89
CA LEU A 136 4.98 -3.90 10.72
C LEU A 136 6.43 -4.31 10.95
N LEU A 137 7.27 -3.46 11.54
CA LEU A 137 8.64 -3.78 11.88
C LEU A 137 8.72 -4.96 12.87
N CYS A 138 7.81 -5.02 13.86
CA CYS A 138 7.71 -6.14 14.77
C CYS A 138 7.35 -7.46 14.05
N LEU A 139 6.41 -7.41 13.11
CA LEU A 139 6.00 -8.56 12.30
C LEU A 139 7.15 -9.07 11.43
N ILE A 140 7.88 -8.17 10.77
CA ILE A 140 9.02 -8.53 9.91
C ILE A 140 10.20 -9.09 10.73
N ASN A 141 10.42 -8.55 11.93
CA ASN A 141 11.52 -8.98 12.81
C ASN A 141 11.40 -10.45 13.23
N THR A 142 10.22 -11.06 13.14
CA THR A 142 10.04 -12.48 13.44
C THR A 142 10.87 -13.36 12.49
N VAL A 143 11.01 -12.96 11.23
CA VAL A 143 11.78 -13.70 10.21
C VAL A 143 13.28 -13.39 10.32
N SER A 144 13.66 -12.14 10.58
CA SER A 144 15.07 -11.76 10.69
C SER A 144 15.79 -12.53 11.79
N LYS A 145 15.15 -12.75 12.92
CA LYS A 145 15.71 -13.60 14.00
C LYS A 145 15.94 -15.04 13.56
N GLN A 146 15.06 -15.58 12.74
CA GLN A 146 15.19 -16.94 12.20
C GLN A 146 16.44 -17.04 11.29
N PHE A 147 16.70 -16.03 10.46
CA PHE A 147 17.87 -15.96 9.60
C PHE A 147 19.19 -15.84 10.40
N TYR A 148 19.21 -15.07 11.48
CA TYR A 148 20.40 -14.97 12.34
C TYR A 148 20.70 -16.30 13.04
N HIS A 149 19.68 -17.01 13.53
CA HIS A 149 19.89 -18.33 14.16
C HIS A 149 20.36 -19.42 13.19
N LEU A 150 19.99 -19.36 11.92
CA LEU A 150 20.36 -20.35 10.91
C LEU A 150 21.75 -20.12 10.31
N ASN A 151 22.29 -18.89 10.36
CA ASN A 151 23.54 -18.53 9.71
C ASN A 151 24.74 -18.34 10.69
N TYR A 152 24.50 -18.41 12.01
CA TYR A 152 25.53 -18.16 13.04
C TYR A 152 25.62 -19.26 14.11
N ASN A 153 25.04 -20.42 13.87
CA ASN A 153 25.27 -21.68 14.57
C ASN A 153 25.84 -22.70 13.58
#